data_f26cc6f733a07909e8de45ff2d0938f0
#
_entry.id   f26cc6f733a07909e8de45ff2d0938f0
#
_cell.length_a   1.000
_cell.length_b   1.000
_cell.length_c   1.000
_cell.angle_alpha   90.00
_cell.angle_beta   90.00
_cell.angle_gamma   90.00
#
_symmetry.space_group_name_H-M   'P 1'
#
loop_
_entity.id
_entity.type
_entity.pdbx_description
1 polymer ?
#
loop_
_entity_poly.entity_id
_entity_poly.type
_entity_poly.pdbx_seq_one_letter_code
_entity_poly.pdbx_strand_id
1 'polypeptide(L)'
;MLGTRIDVATLAQTDWDLVVIGGGITGAGVLLEALRQTGQTKQTGQTGQGKKVLLLEQKDFAWGTSSRSSKMVHGGIRYMAQGDFRLVRESLHERERLLTELPDLVVRQPYLFVVRARQFPSRWAMKPIMWLYDRFAGIRDHQWWSISRLIQRVPQLDATQLTGAMY
;
A
#
# COMPACT_ATOMS: atom_id res chain seq x y z
N MET A 1 12.36 -16.56 11.96
CA MET A 1 12.49 -15.99 13.32
C MET A 1 12.41 -14.48 13.15
N LEU A 2 11.47 -13.83 13.81
CA LEU A 2 11.49 -12.37 13.98
C LEU A 2 12.77 -12.03 14.71
N GLY A 3 13.51 -11.01 14.25
CA GLY A 3 14.78 -10.62 14.79
C GLY A 3 14.74 -10.40 16.29
N THR A 4 15.70 -10.95 16.99
CA THR A 4 15.84 -10.80 18.45
C THR A 4 16.22 -9.35 18.75
N ARG A 5 15.62 -8.74 19.76
CA ARG A 5 16.10 -7.44 20.27
C ARG A 5 17.49 -7.66 20.85
N ILE A 6 18.46 -6.90 20.39
CA ILE A 6 19.86 -7.04 20.75
C ILE A 6 20.16 -6.03 21.86
N ASP A 7 20.96 -6.45 22.83
CA ASP A 7 21.46 -5.57 23.89
C ASP A 7 22.39 -4.47 23.33
N VAL A 8 22.29 -3.27 23.90
CA VAL A 8 23.04 -2.08 23.46
C VAL A 8 24.56 -2.30 23.51
N ALA A 9 25.05 -3.04 24.51
CA ALA A 9 26.46 -3.36 24.60
C ALA A 9 26.95 -4.21 23.42
N THR A 10 26.15 -5.16 22.98
CA THR A 10 26.42 -6.01 21.81
C THR A 10 26.36 -5.21 20.49
N LEU A 11 25.48 -4.20 20.41
CA LEU A 11 25.37 -3.34 19.23
C LEU A 11 26.66 -2.59 18.96
N ALA A 12 27.32 -2.06 20.02
CA ALA A 12 28.55 -1.28 19.91
C ALA A 12 29.80 -2.13 19.55
N GLN A 13 29.71 -3.45 19.77
CA GLN A 13 30.82 -4.38 19.51
C GLN A 13 30.69 -5.11 18.18
N THR A 14 29.60 -4.88 17.44
CA THR A 14 29.33 -5.57 16.17
C THR A 14 29.57 -4.64 15.00
N ASP A 15 30.35 -5.06 14.03
CA ASP A 15 30.47 -4.38 12.74
C ASP A 15 29.22 -4.67 11.92
N TRP A 16 28.48 -3.61 11.59
CA TRP A 16 27.26 -3.66 10.80
C TRP A 16 27.52 -3.24 9.35
N ASP A 17 27.08 -4.03 8.39
CA ASP A 17 27.15 -3.68 6.95
C ASP A 17 26.13 -2.63 6.55
N LEU A 18 24.97 -2.62 7.22
CA LEU A 18 23.88 -1.66 6.99
C LEU A 18 23.16 -1.36 8.30
N VAL A 19 22.94 -0.09 8.57
CA VAL A 19 22.12 0.38 9.70
C VAL A 19 20.91 1.15 9.14
N VAL A 20 19.70 0.67 9.44
CA VAL A 20 18.43 1.30 9.08
C VAL A 20 17.90 2.05 10.29
N ILE A 21 17.69 3.35 10.18
CA ILE A 21 17.17 4.19 11.27
C ILE A 21 15.68 4.49 11.01
N GLY A 22 14.85 4.04 11.94
CA GLY A 22 13.39 4.18 11.91
C GLY A 22 12.67 2.90 11.53
N GLY A 23 11.79 2.41 12.41
CA GLY A 23 11.00 1.19 12.28
C GLY A 23 9.58 1.43 11.75
N GLY A 24 9.36 2.46 10.92
CA GLY A 24 8.13 2.64 10.16
C GLY A 24 8.10 1.74 8.91
N ILE A 25 7.05 1.89 8.09
CA ILE A 25 6.86 1.07 6.88
C ILE A 25 8.05 1.16 5.91
N THR A 26 8.65 2.34 5.78
CA THR A 26 9.84 2.55 4.93
C THR A 26 11.05 1.78 5.45
N GLY A 27 11.36 1.92 6.75
CA GLY A 27 12.50 1.20 7.34
C GLY A 27 12.31 -0.31 7.33
N ALA A 28 11.08 -0.79 7.59
CA ALA A 28 10.75 -2.20 7.45
C ALA A 28 10.94 -2.71 6.01
N GLY A 29 10.54 -1.93 5.02
CA GLY A 29 10.75 -2.25 3.60
C GLY A 29 12.24 -2.31 3.22
N VAL A 30 13.04 -1.34 3.68
CA VAL A 30 14.49 -1.32 3.45
C VAL A 30 15.17 -2.53 4.10
N LEU A 31 14.80 -2.85 5.36
CA LEU A 31 15.32 -4.02 6.05
C LEU A 31 14.99 -5.32 5.30
N LEU A 32 13.73 -5.48 4.90
CA LEU A 32 13.28 -6.67 4.18
C LEU A 32 14.05 -6.84 2.86
N GLU A 33 14.20 -5.77 2.10
CA GLU A 33 14.92 -5.81 0.82
C GLU A 33 16.41 -6.07 1.02
N ALA A 34 17.05 -5.47 2.02
CA ALA A 34 18.43 -5.75 2.37
C ALA A 34 18.64 -7.23 2.72
N LEU A 35 17.74 -7.83 3.51
CA LEU A 35 17.80 -9.25 3.85
C LEU A 35 17.58 -10.17 2.64
N ARG A 36 16.73 -9.79 1.71
CA ARG A 36 16.53 -10.53 0.45
C ARG A 36 17.78 -10.53 -0.42
N GLN A 37 18.38 -9.37 -0.60
CA GLN A 37 19.60 -9.23 -1.40
C GLN A 37 20.81 -9.96 -0.80
N THR A 38 20.83 -10.14 0.51
CA THR A 38 21.91 -10.85 1.21
C THR A 38 21.69 -12.37 1.29
N GLY A 39 20.57 -12.89 0.75
CA GLY A 39 20.26 -14.33 0.82
C GLY A 39 19.84 -14.82 2.22
N GLN A 40 19.59 -13.92 3.16
CA GLN A 40 19.20 -14.29 4.54
C GLN A 40 17.70 -14.62 4.69
N THR A 41 16.91 -14.47 3.66
CA THR A 41 15.51 -14.92 3.67
C THR A 41 15.43 -16.40 3.30
N LYS A 42 14.57 -17.16 3.97
CA LYS A 42 14.36 -18.59 3.76
C LYS A 42 14.00 -18.99 2.31
N GLN A 43 13.72 -18.02 1.44
CA GLN A 43 13.30 -18.27 0.07
C GLN A 43 14.44 -18.64 -0.89
N THR A 44 15.69 -18.37 -0.55
CA THR A 44 16.80 -18.57 -1.51
C THR A 44 17.68 -19.77 -1.23
N GLY A 45 17.56 -20.45 -0.09
CA GLY A 45 18.37 -21.65 0.22
C GLY A 45 19.89 -21.43 0.18
N GLN A 46 20.37 -20.21 -0.02
CA GLN A 46 21.80 -19.89 -0.11
C GLN A 46 22.33 -19.52 1.28
N THR A 47 23.23 -20.32 1.78
CA THR A 47 24.04 -20.09 2.98
C THR A 47 25.29 -19.27 2.64
N GLY A 48 25.10 -18.06 2.10
CA GLY A 48 26.19 -17.09 1.98
C GLY A 48 26.48 -16.44 3.33
N GLN A 49 27.69 -15.93 3.57
CA GLN A 49 27.95 -15.02 4.69
C GLN A 49 27.08 -13.78 4.48
N GLY A 50 25.89 -13.81 5.09
CA GLY A 50 24.93 -12.74 4.92
C GLY A 50 25.43 -11.46 5.60
N LYS A 51 25.21 -10.33 4.95
CA LYS A 51 25.50 -9.01 5.54
C LYS A 51 24.74 -8.83 6.82
N LYS A 52 25.36 -8.22 7.81
CA LYS A 52 24.75 -7.89 9.09
C LYS A 52 23.95 -6.60 8.94
N VAL A 53 22.63 -6.69 9.06
CA VAL A 53 21.72 -5.54 8.94
C VAL A 53 21.10 -5.26 10.30
N LEU A 54 21.20 -4.02 10.75
CA LEU A 54 20.61 -3.52 11.99
C LEU A 54 19.48 -2.55 11.67
N LEU A 55 18.34 -2.69 12.36
CA LEU A 55 17.28 -1.69 12.37
C LEU A 55 17.16 -1.10 13.77
N LEU A 56 17.24 0.22 13.86
CA LEU A 56 17.10 0.98 15.10
C LEU A 56 15.76 1.75 15.08
N GLU A 57 14.98 1.60 16.16
CA GLU A 57 13.76 2.37 16.39
C GLU A 57 13.77 2.96 17.81
N GLN A 58 13.51 4.26 17.92
CA GLN A 58 13.57 4.95 19.21
C GLN A 58 12.39 4.65 20.14
N LYS A 59 11.26 4.15 19.61
CA LYS A 59 10.05 3.85 20.39
C LYS A 59 9.58 2.42 20.10
N ASP A 60 8.47 2.27 19.39
CA ASP A 60 7.97 0.98 18.94
C ASP A 60 7.82 0.99 17.42
N PHE A 61 7.80 -0.20 16.82
CA PHE A 61 7.60 -0.32 15.37
C PHE A 61 6.31 0.35 14.94
N ALA A 62 6.38 1.02 13.81
CA ALA A 62 5.26 1.78 13.25
C ALA A 62 4.67 2.89 14.14
N TRP A 63 5.34 3.28 15.21
CA TRP A 63 4.86 4.29 16.17
C TRP A 63 4.44 5.61 15.51
N GLY A 64 5.16 6.05 14.49
CA GLY A 64 4.94 7.31 13.80
C GLY A 64 3.77 7.26 12.82
N THR A 65 3.97 7.81 11.63
CA THR A 65 3.00 7.92 10.54
C THR A 65 2.39 6.58 10.12
N SER A 66 3.17 5.50 10.16
CA SER A 66 2.73 4.17 9.70
C SER A 66 1.52 3.64 10.48
N SER A 67 1.39 3.91 11.77
CA SER A 67 0.21 3.52 12.56
C SER A 67 -0.89 4.57 12.56
N ARG A 68 -0.60 5.81 12.16
CA ARG A 68 -1.53 6.95 12.18
C ARG A 68 -2.07 7.35 10.80
N SER A 69 -1.81 6.54 9.80
CA SER A 69 -2.36 6.67 8.45
C SER A 69 -3.72 5.99 8.36
N SER A 70 -4.43 6.17 7.24
CA SER A 70 -5.65 5.42 6.93
C SER A 70 -5.42 3.92 6.73
N LYS A 71 -4.16 3.46 6.70
CA LYS A 71 -3.72 2.08 6.45
C LYS A 71 -4.23 1.51 5.12
N MET A 72 -4.58 2.38 4.18
CA MET A 72 -4.98 1.96 2.84
C MET A 72 -3.77 1.86 1.91
N VAL A 73 -3.57 0.68 1.36
CA VAL A 73 -2.64 0.45 0.26
C VAL A 73 -3.42 0.65 -1.04
N HIS A 74 -3.18 1.77 -1.72
CA HIS A 74 -3.94 2.13 -2.92
C HIS A 74 -3.07 2.17 -4.17
N GLY A 75 -3.66 1.87 -5.34
CA GLY A 75 -2.97 1.86 -6.63
C GLY A 75 -2.75 3.24 -7.25
N GLY A 76 -2.88 4.33 -6.48
CA GLY A 76 -2.46 5.66 -6.92
C GLY A 76 -3.32 6.31 -8.01
N ILE A 77 -4.65 6.14 -8.00
CA ILE A 77 -5.55 6.77 -8.97
C ILE A 77 -5.35 8.30 -9.07
N ARG A 78 -4.89 8.95 -7.99
CA ARG A 78 -4.56 10.39 -7.99
C ARG A 78 -3.36 10.72 -8.88
N TYR A 79 -2.39 9.81 -8.99
CA TYR A 79 -1.22 9.99 -9.85
C TYR A 79 -1.56 9.89 -11.33
N MET A 80 -2.62 9.15 -11.67
CA MET A 80 -3.15 9.15 -13.04
C MET A 80 -3.62 10.53 -13.48
N ALA A 81 -4.30 11.25 -12.58
CA ALA A 81 -4.73 12.62 -12.85
C ALA A 81 -3.56 13.59 -13.04
N GLN A 82 -2.38 13.26 -12.52
CA GLN A 82 -1.13 14.02 -12.67
C GLN A 82 -0.28 13.54 -13.85
N GLY A 83 -0.71 12.48 -14.56
CA GLY A 83 0.04 11.88 -15.67
C GLY A 83 1.22 11.01 -15.27
N ASP A 84 1.42 10.72 -13.98
CA ASP A 84 2.51 9.87 -13.50
C ASP A 84 2.11 8.39 -13.55
N PHE A 85 2.07 7.86 -14.76
CA PHE A 85 1.72 6.46 -15.01
C PHE A 85 2.76 5.46 -14.49
N ARG A 86 4.01 5.89 -14.36
CA ARG A 86 5.07 5.07 -13.79
C ARG A 86 4.78 4.78 -12.32
N LEU A 87 4.49 5.81 -11.55
CA LEU A 87 4.16 5.68 -10.13
C LEU A 87 2.87 4.88 -9.90
N VAL A 88 1.88 5.03 -10.79
CA VAL A 88 0.67 4.18 -10.77
C VAL A 88 1.04 2.71 -10.90
N ARG A 89 1.86 2.35 -11.88
CA ARG A 89 2.28 0.97 -12.12
C ARG A 89 3.07 0.39 -10.95
N GLU A 90 4.01 1.16 -10.42
CA GLU A 90 4.80 0.77 -9.25
C GLU A 90 3.91 0.55 -8.02
N SER A 91 2.97 1.46 -7.75
CA SER A 91 2.01 1.36 -6.64
C SER A 91 1.09 0.13 -6.77
N LEU A 92 0.62 -0.16 -7.97
CA LEU A 92 -0.21 -1.34 -8.24
C LEU A 92 0.57 -2.64 -8.06
N HIS A 93 1.81 -2.68 -8.54
CA HIS A 93 2.69 -3.85 -8.38
C HIS A 93 2.96 -4.13 -6.90
N GLU A 94 3.30 -3.10 -6.12
CA GLU A 94 3.54 -3.24 -4.70
C GLU A 94 2.28 -3.67 -3.93
N ARG A 95 1.10 -3.15 -4.32
CA ARG A 95 -0.18 -3.59 -3.75
C ARG A 95 -0.42 -5.09 -3.96
N GLU A 96 -0.26 -5.59 -5.20
CA GLU A 96 -0.46 -7.02 -5.49
C GLU A 96 0.58 -7.89 -4.78
N ARG A 97 1.80 -7.40 -4.65
CA ARG A 97 2.84 -8.07 -3.88
C ARG A 97 2.45 -8.19 -2.40
N LEU A 98 1.99 -7.12 -1.78
CA LEU A 98 1.55 -7.13 -0.39
C LEU A 98 0.34 -8.04 -0.17
N LEU A 99 -0.63 -8.09 -1.10
CA LEU A 99 -1.75 -9.03 -1.04
C LEU A 99 -1.29 -10.48 -1.10
N THR A 100 -0.23 -10.77 -1.85
CA THR A 100 0.32 -12.13 -1.99
C THR A 100 1.20 -12.52 -0.81
N GLU A 101 2.04 -11.60 -0.34
CA GLU A 101 3.02 -11.88 0.72
C GLU A 101 2.42 -11.80 2.14
N LEU A 102 1.37 -10.99 2.31
CA LEU A 102 0.75 -10.70 3.62
C LEU A 102 -0.78 -10.88 3.57
N PRO A 103 -1.30 -12.07 3.17
CA PRO A 103 -2.73 -12.28 2.96
C PRO A 103 -3.58 -12.11 4.23
N ASP A 104 -2.98 -12.32 5.42
CA ASP A 104 -3.66 -12.16 6.71
C ASP A 104 -3.68 -10.70 7.21
N LEU A 105 -2.87 -9.83 6.62
CA LEU A 105 -2.73 -8.43 7.04
C LEU A 105 -3.28 -7.45 6.01
N VAL A 106 -3.24 -7.81 4.73
CA VAL A 106 -3.67 -6.96 3.62
C VAL A 106 -4.83 -7.63 2.90
N VAL A 107 -6.00 -7.02 2.97
CA VAL A 107 -7.22 -7.52 2.34
C VAL A 107 -7.78 -6.51 1.33
N ARG A 108 -8.41 -7.00 0.28
CA ARG A 108 -9.11 -6.14 -0.69
C ARG A 108 -10.35 -5.56 -0.05
N GLN A 109 -10.43 -4.24 -0.01
CA GLN A 109 -11.58 -3.51 0.50
C GLN A 109 -12.32 -2.81 -0.64
N PRO A 110 -13.62 -3.06 -0.84
CA PRO A 110 -14.41 -2.35 -1.83
C PRO A 110 -14.51 -0.87 -1.46
N TYR A 111 -14.50 -0.01 -2.46
CA TYR A 111 -14.52 1.43 -2.29
C TYR A 111 -15.57 2.07 -3.18
N LEU A 112 -16.36 2.98 -2.61
CA LEU A 112 -17.36 3.76 -3.33
C LEU A 112 -16.87 5.19 -3.52
N PHE A 113 -16.58 5.56 -4.76
CA PHE A 113 -16.26 6.94 -5.11
C PHE A 113 -17.55 7.66 -5.53
N VAL A 114 -18.11 8.45 -4.63
CA VAL A 114 -19.35 9.20 -4.91
C VAL A 114 -19.08 10.37 -5.85
N VAL A 115 -19.94 10.52 -6.85
CA VAL A 115 -19.83 11.58 -7.86
C VAL A 115 -20.98 12.56 -7.67
N ARG A 116 -20.64 13.84 -7.49
CA ARG A 116 -21.60 14.93 -7.30
C ARG A 116 -21.86 15.69 -8.60
N ALA A 117 -23.05 16.24 -8.74
CA ALA A 117 -23.36 17.14 -9.83
C ALA A 117 -22.46 18.36 -9.83
N ARG A 118 -22.07 18.83 -11.00
CA ARG A 118 -21.21 20.02 -11.19
C ARG A 118 -19.82 19.96 -10.54
N GLN A 119 -19.37 18.77 -10.12
CA GLN A 119 -18.00 18.58 -9.61
C GLN A 119 -17.19 17.69 -10.55
N PHE A 120 -15.89 17.95 -10.61
CA PHE A 120 -14.94 17.06 -11.32
C PHE A 120 -14.38 16.02 -10.33
N PRO A 121 -14.23 14.77 -10.73
CA PRO A 121 -14.57 14.19 -12.05
C PRO A 121 -16.06 13.93 -12.22
N SER A 122 -16.61 14.27 -13.40
CA SER A 122 -17.98 13.91 -13.76
C SER A 122 -18.11 12.41 -14.07
N ARG A 123 -19.36 11.89 -14.15
CA ARG A 123 -19.61 10.52 -14.58
C ARG A 123 -18.90 10.14 -15.88
N TRP A 124 -18.89 11.05 -16.84
CA TRP A 124 -18.29 10.81 -18.15
C TRP A 124 -16.76 10.80 -18.09
N ALA A 125 -16.16 11.62 -17.25
CA ALA A 125 -14.72 11.64 -17.01
C ALA A 125 -14.24 10.41 -16.22
N MET A 126 -15.05 9.89 -15.29
CA MET A 126 -14.71 8.70 -14.50
C MET A 126 -14.54 7.44 -15.35
N LYS A 127 -15.36 7.25 -16.38
CA LYS A 127 -15.30 6.04 -17.23
C LYS A 127 -13.92 5.80 -17.85
N PRO A 128 -13.34 6.74 -18.62
CA PRO A 128 -12.02 6.53 -19.21
C PRO A 128 -10.91 6.44 -18.16
N ILE A 129 -11.03 7.17 -17.03
CA ILE A 129 -10.07 7.08 -15.92
C ILE A 129 -10.07 5.66 -15.35
N MET A 130 -11.24 5.12 -15.03
CA MET A 130 -11.35 3.76 -14.47
C MET A 130 -10.97 2.69 -15.48
N TRP A 131 -11.34 2.84 -16.75
CA TRP A 131 -10.90 1.92 -17.81
C TRP A 131 -9.36 1.87 -17.90
N LEU A 132 -8.70 3.02 -17.86
CA LEU A 132 -7.25 3.10 -17.90
C LEU A 132 -6.64 2.51 -16.61
N TYR A 133 -7.23 2.80 -15.45
CA TYR A 133 -6.80 2.23 -14.19
C TYR A 133 -6.88 0.70 -14.19
N ASP A 134 -8.00 0.14 -14.62
CA ASP A 134 -8.18 -1.31 -14.73
C ASP A 134 -7.17 -1.95 -15.69
N ARG A 135 -6.85 -1.25 -16.78
CA ARG A 135 -5.83 -1.71 -17.74
C ARG A 135 -4.44 -1.83 -17.10
N PHE A 136 -4.09 -0.91 -16.19
CA PHE A 136 -2.84 -0.96 -15.42
C PHE A 136 -2.92 -1.99 -14.29
N ALA A 137 -4.05 -2.09 -13.63
CA ALA A 137 -4.25 -2.98 -12.49
C ALA A 137 -4.47 -4.46 -12.90
N GLY A 138 -4.69 -4.74 -14.19
CA GLY A 138 -4.99 -6.10 -14.68
C GLY A 138 -6.34 -6.64 -14.20
N ILE A 139 -7.24 -5.78 -13.75
CA ILE A 139 -8.57 -6.12 -13.23
C ILE A 139 -9.67 -5.42 -14.04
N ARG A 140 -10.92 -5.85 -13.88
CA ARG A 140 -12.09 -5.22 -14.52
C ARG A 140 -13.25 -5.23 -13.54
N ASP A 141 -13.07 -4.63 -12.38
CA ASP A 141 -14.03 -4.72 -11.28
C ASP A 141 -14.86 -3.45 -11.09
N HIS A 142 -14.56 -2.36 -11.78
CA HIS A 142 -15.31 -1.12 -11.59
C HIS A 142 -16.72 -1.20 -12.16
N GLN A 143 -17.69 -0.69 -11.41
CA GLN A 143 -19.09 -0.63 -11.79
C GLN A 143 -19.66 0.74 -11.44
N TRP A 144 -20.53 1.27 -12.35
CA TRP A 144 -21.29 2.46 -12.01
C TRP A 144 -22.56 2.08 -11.25
N TRP A 145 -22.72 2.64 -10.06
CA TRP A 145 -23.93 2.50 -9.27
C TRP A 145 -24.82 3.73 -9.42
N SER A 146 -26.11 3.49 -9.75
CA SER A 146 -27.13 4.54 -9.73
C SER A 146 -27.39 5.02 -8.29
N ILE A 147 -27.99 6.20 -8.16
CA ILE A 147 -28.39 6.75 -6.87
C ILE A 147 -29.30 5.77 -6.12
N SER A 148 -30.27 5.16 -6.78
CA SER A 148 -31.18 4.18 -6.17
C SER A 148 -30.43 2.99 -5.56
N ARG A 149 -29.47 2.42 -6.28
CA ARG A 149 -28.64 1.32 -5.77
C ARG A 149 -27.75 1.78 -4.62
N LEU A 150 -27.21 2.99 -4.71
CA LEU A 150 -26.34 3.56 -3.70
C LEU A 150 -27.08 3.76 -2.38
N ILE A 151 -28.27 4.38 -2.38
CA ILE A 151 -29.10 4.60 -1.19
C ILE A 151 -29.57 3.27 -0.59
N GLN A 152 -29.92 2.30 -1.41
CA GLN A 152 -30.31 0.97 -0.93
C GLN A 152 -29.19 0.30 -0.13
N ARG A 153 -27.92 0.49 -0.50
CA ARG A 153 -26.75 -0.13 0.15
C ARG A 153 -26.17 0.72 1.27
N VAL A 154 -26.33 2.02 1.19
CA VAL A 154 -25.80 3.00 2.16
C VAL A 154 -26.91 4.02 2.48
N PRO A 155 -27.92 3.64 3.30
CA PRO A 155 -29.10 4.48 3.55
C PRO A 155 -28.77 5.80 4.26
N GLN A 156 -27.65 5.87 5.00
CA GLN A 156 -27.23 7.07 5.73
C GLN A 156 -26.56 8.11 4.83
N LEU A 157 -26.34 7.80 3.56
CA LEU A 157 -25.67 8.70 2.64
C LEU A 157 -26.62 9.83 2.22
N ASP A 158 -26.21 11.08 2.43
CA ASP A 158 -26.90 12.22 1.84
C ASP A 158 -26.81 12.18 0.31
N ALA A 159 -27.93 11.89 -0.32
CA ALA A 159 -28.04 11.79 -1.77
C ALA A 159 -28.16 13.14 -2.48
N THR A 160 -28.22 14.25 -1.72
CA THR A 160 -28.34 15.60 -2.27
C THR A 160 -27.18 15.87 -3.23
N GLN A 161 -27.49 16.27 -4.45
CA GLN A 161 -26.54 16.56 -5.51
C GLN A 161 -25.67 15.36 -5.98
N LEU A 162 -25.95 14.13 -5.55
CA LEU A 162 -25.26 12.96 -6.09
C LEU A 162 -25.79 12.62 -7.49
N THR A 163 -24.88 12.16 -8.36
CA THR A 163 -25.24 11.60 -9.68
C THR A 163 -25.10 10.08 -9.71
N GLY A 164 -24.42 9.52 -8.73
CA GLY A 164 -24.15 8.11 -8.55
C GLY A 164 -22.79 7.89 -7.90
N ALA A 165 -22.29 6.67 -8.00
CA ALA A 165 -20.96 6.32 -7.52
C ALA A 165 -20.26 5.34 -8.47
N MET A 166 -18.93 5.37 -8.45
CA MET A 166 -18.09 4.32 -9.00
C MET A 166 -17.70 3.36 -7.88
N TYR A 167 -18.01 2.09 -8.09
CA TYR A 167 -17.66 0.99 -7.18
C TYR A 167 -16.47 0.25 -7.72
#